data_3b99fc2cf539287c43da73b9bac71edb
#
_entry.id   3b99fc2cf539287c43da73b9bac71edb
#
_cell.length_a   1.000
_cell.length_b   1.000
_cell.length_c   1.000
_cell.angle_alpha   90.00
_cell.angle_beta   90.00
_cell.angle_gamma   90.00
#
_symmetry.space_group_name_H-M   'P 1'
#
loop_
_entity.id
_entity.type
_entity.pdbx_description
1 polymer ?
#
loop_
_entity_poly.entity_id
_entity_poly.type
_entity_poly.pdbx_seq_one_letter_code
_entity_poly.pdbx_strand_id
1 'polypeptide(L)'
;MVSTTAQSRIDFVQSTIHDFSDRSLIDKARIEISRRQIHKLYWFHLKSNQSIKISKLSNVYTSIDRDLNQKTVEYMISVSANVLNFDVQKGFDYLLKKSALAWEEKVWRDFPIEIKSIDFTDQLALNFARYHLHIMVPKHDGRMS
;
A
#
# COMPACT_ATOMS: atom_id res chain seq x y z
N MET A 1 -1.93 -13.08 -4.15
CA MET A 1 -2.75 -13.22 -5.37
C MET A 1 -1.89 -12.91 -6.58
N VAL A 2 -2.00 -13.71 -7.63
CA VAL A 2 -1.32 -13.47 -8.90
C VAL A 2 -2.41 -13.32 -9.98
N SER A 3 -2.22 -12.38 -10.88
CA SER A 3 -3.10 -12.17 -12.03
C SER A 3 -2.30 -11.62 -13.21
N THR A 4 -2.78 -11.89 -14.44
CA THR A 4 -2.16 -11.41 -15.67
C THR A 4 -3.20 -10.64 -16.48
N THR A 5 -2.85 -9.49 -17.01
CA THR A 5 -3.75 -8.73 -17.90
C THR A 5 -3.94 -9.46 -19.22
N ALA A 6 -5.17 -9.41 -19.78
CA ALA A 6 -5.51 -10.17 -20.98
C ALA A 6 -4.78 -9.66 -22.24
N GLN A 7 -4.69 -8.35 -22.41
CA GLN A 7 -4.12 -7.74 -23.63
C GLN A 7 -2.63 -7.48 -23.49
N SER A 8 -2.19 -6.77 -22.45
CA SER A 8 -0.80 -6.35 -22.26
C SER A 8 0.11 -7.43 -21.67
N ARG A 9 -0.46 -8.57 -21.24
CA ARG A 9 0.28 -9.68 -20.61
C ARG A 9 1.17 -9.26 -19.46
N ILE A 10 0.74 -8.25 -18.69
CA ILE A 10 1.44 -7.80 -17.51
C ILE A 10 1.01 -8.68 -16.34
N ASP A 11 1.98 -9.26 -15.66
CA ASP A 11 1.75 -10.04 -14.44
C ASP A 11 1.71 -9.10 -13.24
N PHE A 12 0.74 -9.34 -12.36
CA PHE A 12 0.56 -8.65 -11.08
C PHE A 12 0.70 -9.64 -9.93
N VAL A 13 1.54 -9.30 -8.98
CA VAL A 13 1.64 -10.01 -7.70
C VAL A 13 1.20 -9.07 -6.60
N GLN A 14 0.08 -9.40 -5.98
CA GLN A 14 -0.42 -8.69 -4.81
C GLN A 14 -0.30 -9.56 -3.58
N SER A 15 0.39 -9.06 -2.58
CA SER A 15 0.53 -9.72 -1.27
C SER A 15 -0.04 -8.85 -0.17
N THR A 16 -0.59 -9.49 0.86
CA THR A 16 -1.19 -8.80 2.00
C THR A 16 -0.91 -9.58 3.28
N ILE A 17 -0.52 -8.86 4.31
CA ILE A 17 -0.35 -9.38 5.66
C ILE A 17 -1.21 -8.59 6.63
N HIS A 18 -1.76 -9.28 7.64
CA HIS A 18 -2.46 -8.67 8.76
C HIS A 18 -1.62 -8.85 10.02
N ASP A 19 -1.37 -7.74 10.68
CA ASP A 19 -0.71 -7.72 11.97
C ASP A 19 -1.68 -7.25 13.07
N PHE A 20 -1.58 -7.87 14.23
CA PHE A 20 -2.50 -7.68 15.35
C PHE A 20 -1.70 -7.30 16.59
N SER A 21 -2.18 -6.29 17.33
CA SER A 21 -1.56 -5.88 18.60
C SER A 21 -1.55 -6.99 19.64
N ASP A 22 -2.53 -7.88 19.57
CA ASP A 22 -2.63 -9.07 20.44
C ASP A 22 -3.30 -10.21 19.65
N ARG A 23 -2.50 -11.20 19.28
CA ARG A 23 -2.98 -12.39 18.56
C ARG A 23 -3.72 -13.39 19.45
N SER A 24 -3.55 -13.32 20.76
CA SER A 24 -4.25 -14.21 21.69
C SER A 24 -5.76 -13.96 21.74
N LEU A 25 -6.20 -12.79 21.26
CA LEU A 25 -7.62 -12.43 21.16
C LEU A 25 -8.31 -13.00 19.94
N ILE A 26 -7.58 -13.68 19.05
CA ILE A 26 -8.16 -14.28 17.85
C ILE A 26 -8.60 -15.71 18.20
N ASP A 27 -9.91 -15.92 18.26
CA ASP A 27 -10.48 -17.24 18.50
C ASP A 27 -10.36 -18.16 17.29
N LYS A 28 -10.58 -17.58 16.10
CA LYS A 28 -10.62 -18.32 14.84
C LYS A 28 -10.20 -17.45 13.69
N ALA A 29 -9.51 -18.05 12.73
CA ALA A 29 -9.20 -17.45 11.43
C ALA A 29 -9.59 -18.40 10.29
N ARG A 30 -10.14 -17.88 9.22
CA ARG A 30 -10.50 -18.63 8.02
C ARG A 30 -10.11 -17.84 6.76
N ILE A 31 -9.64 -18.55 5.75
CA ILE A 31 -9.36 -18.00 4.42
C ILE A 31 -10.37 -18.61 3.46
N GLU A 32 -11.07 -17.76 2.73
CA GLU A 32 -11.98 -18.14 1.67
C GLU A 32 -11.45 -17.62 0.34
N ILE A 33 -11.23 -18.51 -0.61
CA ILE A 33 -10.73 -18.18 -1.94
C ILE A 33 -11.85 -18.45 -2.94
N SER A 34 -12.22 -17.44 -3.69
CA SER A 34 -13.15 -17.53 -4.80
C SER A 34 -12.56 -16.85 -6.04
N ARG A 35 -13.28 -16.89 -7.16
CA ARG A 35 -12.80 -16.25 -8.38
C ARG A 35 -12.55 -14.76 -8.16
N ARG A 36 -11.28 -14.33 -8.29
CA ARG A 36 -10.81 -12.94 -8.15
C ARG A 36 -10.93 -12.33 -6.74
N GLN A 37 -11.16 -13.16 -5.73
CA GLN A 37 -11.33 -12.68 -4.36
C GLN A 37 -10.65 -13.60 -3.36
N ILE A 38 -10.01 -13.02 -2.37
CA ILE A 38 -9.47 -13.71 -1.20
C ILE A 38 -10.01 -12.98 0.02
N HIS A 39 -10.80 -13.68 0.81
CA HIS A 39 -11.33 -13.18 2.07
C HIS A 39 -10.58 -13.82 3.22
N LYS A 40 -10.12 -12.99 4.16
CA LYS A 40 -9.61 -13.45 5.46
C LYS A 40 -10.60 -12.99 6.52
N LEU A 41 -11.19 -13.95 7.21
CA LEU A 41 -12.14 -13.72 8.30
C LEU A 41 -11.46 -14.03 9.61
N TYR A 42 -11.68 -13.17 10.59
CA TYR A 42 -11.17 -13.34 11.95
C TYR A 42 -12.30 -13.15 12.95
N TRP A 43 -12.37 -14.02 13.93
CA TRP A 43 -13.29 -13.92 15.05
C TRP A 43 -12.50 -13.55 16.28
N PHE A 44 -12.98 -12.56 17.01
CA PHE A 44 -12.34 -12.04 18.22
C PHE A 44 -13.26 -12.19 19.41
N HIS A 45 -12.70 -12.51 20.54
CA HIS A 45 -13.38 -12.44 21.84
C HIS A 45 -12.84 -11.26 22.63
N LEU A 46 -13.61 -10.18 22.67
CA LEU A 46 -13.23 -8.95 23.37
C LEU A 46 -14.10 -8.76 24.61
N LYS A 47 -13.46 -8.48 25.76
CA LYS A 47 -14.15 -8.08 26.98
C LYS A 47 -14.54 -6.61 26.91
N SER A 48 -15.46 -6.18 27.80
CA SER A 48 -15.80 -4.77 27.91
C SER A 48 -14.54 -3.92 28.15
N ASN A 49 -14.41 -2.80 27.45
CA ASN A 49 -13.25 -1.89 27.47
C ASN A 49 -11.93 -2.49 26.93
N GLN A 50 -11.95 -3.65 26.31
CA GLN A 50 -10.79 -4.22 25.63
C GLN A 50 -10.80 -3.79 24.15
N SER A 51 -9.62 -3.48 23.61
CA SER A 51 -9.45 -3.10 22.22
C SER A 51 -8.34 -3.91 21.54
N ILE A 52 -8.46 -4.11 20.26
CA ILE A 52 -7.42 -4.71 19.41
C ILE A 52 -7.11 -3.76 18.24
N LYS A 53 -5.82 -3.53 18.00
CA LYS A 53 -5.35 -2.81 16.82
C LYS A 53 -5.03 -3.82 15.71
N ILE A 54 -5.56 -3.59 14.52
CA ILE A 54 -5.31 -4.41 13.34
C ILE A 54 -4.63 -3.55 12.30
N SER A 55 -3.44 -3.95 11.86
CA SER A 55 -2.73 -3.31 10.76
C SER A 55 -2.78 -4.21 9.54
N LYS A 56 -3.23 -3.67 8.41
CA LYS A 56 -3.22 -4.34 7.12
C LYS A 56 -2.15 -3.71 6.24
N LEU A 57 -1.14 -4.48 5.87
CA LEU A 57 -0.11 -4.07 4.94
C LEU A 57 -0.28 -4.84 3.63
N SER A 58 -0.16 -4.14 2.53
CA SER A 58 -0.25 -4.73 1.19
C SER A 58 0.80 -4.11 0.29
N ASN A 59 1.33 -4.92 -0.61
CA ASN A 59 2.13 -4.44 -1.73
C ASN A 59 1.63 -5.03 -3.04
N VAL A 60 1.97 -4.35 -4.12
CA VAL A 60 1.67 -4.79 -5.48
C VAL A 60 2.95 -4.64 -6.29
N TYR A 61 3.31 -5.69 -6.99
CA TYR A 61 4.42 -5.71 -7.95
C TYR A 61 3.92 -6.12 -9.32
N THR A 62 4.56 -5.59 -10.35
CA THR A 62 4.22 -5.89 -11.75
C THR A 62 5.45 -6.34 -12.52
N SER A 63 5.24 -7.13 -13.58
CA SER A 63 6.32 -7.58 -14.46
C SER A 63 6.98 -6.46 -15.27
N ILE A 64 6.40 -5.26 -15.27
CA ILE A 64 6.96 -4.06 -15.91
C ILE A 64 7.74 -3.17 -14.93
N ASP A 65 7.74 -3.48 -13.63
CA ASP A 65 8.54 -2.75 -12.65
C ASP A 65 10.02 -2.91 -13.01
N ARG A 66 10.77 -1.81 -13.00
CA ARG A 66 12.15 -1.75 -13.49
C ARG A 66 13.05 -2.85 -12.94
N ASP A 67 12.93 -3.12 -11.64
CA ASP A 67 13.77 -4.10 -10.93
C ASP A 67 13.26 -5.54 -11.07
N LEU A 68 12.05 -5.72 -11.61
CA LEU A 68 11.37 -7.00 -11.80
C LEU A 68 11.20 -7.37 -13.26
N ASN A 69 11.59 -6.50 -14.17
CA ASN A 69 11.52 -6.77 -15.61
C ASN A 69 12.32 -8.04 -15.96
N GLN A 70 11.70 -8.92 -16.75
CA GLN A 70 12.25 -10.23 -17.13
C GLN A 70 12.46 -11.23 -15.96
N LYS A 71 11.92 -10.95 -14.78
CA LYS A 71 11.91 -11.89 -13.66
C LYS A 71 10.69 -12.79 -13.72
N THR A 72 10.82 -14.00 -13.13
CA THR A 72 9.70 -14.94 -13.06
C THR A 72 8.67 -14.50 -12.02
N VAL A 73 7.44 -14.98 -12.16
CA VAL A 73 6.37 -14.74 -11.20
C VAL A 73 6.74 -15.25 -9.80
N GLU A 74 7.42 -16.40 -9.72
CA GLU A 74 7.90 -16.98 -8.45
C GLU A 74 8.90 -16.04 -7.75
N TYR A 75 9.79 -15.42 -8.53
CA TYR A 75 10.71 -14.42 -8.00
C TYR A 75 9.96 -13.20 -7.47
N MET A 76 8.98 -12.68 -8.21
CA MET A 76 8.13 -11.57 -7.79
C MET A 76 7.36 -11.89 -6.50
N ILE A 77 6.84 -13.10 -6.36
CA ILE A 77 6.18 -13.57 -5.13
C ILE A 77 7.16 -13.54 -3.96
N SER A 78 8.38 -14.06 -4.14
CA SER A 78 9.39 -14.07 -3.09
C SER A 78 9.80 -12.68 -2.65
N VAL A 79 10.02 -11.76 -3.57
CA VAL A 79 10.32 -10.35 -3.29
C VAL A 79 9.17 -9.69 -2.53
N SER A 80 7.95 -9.87 -3.01
CA SER A 80 6.74 -9.35 -2.39
C SER A 80 6.58 -9.81 -0.94
N ALA A 81 6.78 -11.10 -0.67
CA ALA A 81 6.69 -11.68 0.67
C ALA A 81 7.79 -11.15 1.60
N ASN A 82 9.05 -11.09 1.11
CA ASN A 82 10.18 -10.61 1.89
C ASN A 82 10.02 -9.14 2.31
N VAL A 83 9.58 -8.27 1.38
CA VAL A 83 9.34 -6.86 1.67
C VAL A 83 8.22 -6.70 2.71
N LEU A 84 7.10 -7.42 2.57
CA LEU A 84 6.02 -7.36 3.56
C LEU A 84 6.46 -7.82 4.94
N ASN A 85 7.23 -8.90 5.04
CA ASN A 85 7.74 -9.37 6.31
C ASN A 85 8.67 -8.36 6.98
N PHE A 86 9.52 -7.70 6.20
CA PHE A 86 10.37 -6.62 6.69
C PHE A 86 9.55 -5.42 7.18
N ASP A 87 8.56 -5.00 6.40
CA ASP A 87 7.72 -3.84 6.70
C ASP A 87 6.88 -4.06 7.96
N VAL A 88 6.35 -5.28 8.17
CA VAL A 88 5.64 -5.64 9.42
C VAL A 88 6.55 -5.49 10.64
N GLN A 89 7.81 -5.92 10.54
CA GLN A 89 8.77 -5.78 11.65
C GLN A 89 9.05 -4.31 11.99
N LYS A 90 9.00 -3.42 11.01
CA LYS A 90 9.16 -1.96 11.22
C LYS A 90 7.92 -1.32 11.82
N GLY A 91 6.75 -1.88 11.57
CA GLY A 91 5.47 -1.42 12.06
C GLY A 91 4.88 -0.23 11.27
N PHE A 92 3.57 -0.03 11.46
CA PHE A 92 2.80 0.96 10.73
C PHE A 92 3.30 2.40 10.93
N ASP A 93 3.61 2.77 12.17
CA ASP A 93 4.00 4.16 12.49
C ASP A 93 5.33 4.55 11.82
N TYR A 94 6.26 3.60 11.71
CA TYR A 94 7.51 3.81 10.95
C TYR A 94 7.24 4.03 9.46
N LEU A 95 6.39 3.20 8.86
CA LEU A 95 6.04 3.31 7.44
C LEU A 95 5.31 4.62 7.14
N LEU A 96 4.38 5.03 8.01
CA LEU A 96 3.67 6.30 7.90
C LEU A 96 4.63 7.48 7.95
N LYS A 97 5.55 7.48 8.93
CA LYS A 97 6.57 8.54 9.06
C LYS A 97 7.49 8.59 7.82
N LYS A 98 7.94 7.44 7.34
CA LYS A 98 8.77 7.35 6.14
C LYS A 98 8.04 7.87 4.91
N SER A 99 6.76 7.54 4.75
CA SER A 99 5.92 8.05 3.67
C SER A 99 5.75 9.56 3.75
N ALA A 100 5.44 10.09 4.94
CA ALA A 100 5.29 11.54 5.15
C ALA A 100 6.58 12.31 4.80
N LEU A 101 7.74 11.80 5.24
CA LEU A 101 9.04 12.40 4.89
C LEU A 101 9.30 12.37 3.39
N ALA A 102 8.97 11.26 2.71
CA ALA A 102 9.14 11.17 1.27
C ALA A 102 8.24 12.15 0.49
N TRP A 103 7.00 12.36 0.95
CA TRP A 103 6.11 13.38 0.40
C TRP A 103 6.63 14.79 0.65
N GLU A 104 7.11 15.06 1.86
CA GLU A 104 7.70 16.36 2.21
C GLU A 104 8.89 16.68 1.30
N GLU A 105 9.83 15.75 1.18
CA GLU A 105 11.06 15.95 0.42
C GLU A 105 10.85 16.03 -1.09
N LYS A 106 9.96 15.19 -1.64
CA LYS A 106 9.85 15.02 -3.10
C LYS A 106 8.72 15.82 -3.74
N VAL A 107 7.76 16.29 -2.94
CA VAL A 107 6.56 16.94 -3.46
C VAL A 107 6.36 18.33 -2.85
N TRP A 108 6.37 18.43 -1.53
CA TRP A 108 5.99 19.69 -0.89
C TRP A 108 7.13 20.70 -0.88
N ARG A 109 8.37 20.27 -0.67
CA ARG A 109 9.54 21.16 -0.56
C ARG A 109 10.00 21.72 -1.89
N ASP A 110 10.02 20.92 -2.96
CA ASP A 110 10.63 21.33 -4.23
C ASP A 110 9.86 22.45 -4.93
N PHE A 111 8.53 22.50 -4.77
CA PHE A 111 7.69 23.53 -5.37
C PHE A 111 6.62 23.99 -4.38
N PRO A 112 7.00 24.77 -3.36
CA PRO A 112 6.02 25.30 -2.42
C PRO A 112 5.12 26.31 -3.16
N ILE A 113 3.85 26.01 -3.24
CA ILE A 113 2.83 26.94 -3.75
C ILE A 113 1.92 27.29 -2.57
N GLU A 114 1.89 28.57 -2.23
CA GLU A 114 1.09 29.09 -1.16
C GLU A 114 0.04 30.07 -1.70
N ILE A 115 -1.21 29.89 -1.31
CA ILE A 115 -2.32 30.80 -1.62
C ILE A 115 -2.57 31.64 -0.39
N LYS A 116 -2.45 32.97 -0.53
CA LYS A 116 -2.88 33.93 0.49
C LYS A 116 -4.37 34.18 0.33
N SER A 117 -5.18 33.37 1.00
CA SER A 117 -6.63 33.50 1.04
C SER A 117 -7.13 33.54 2.48
N ILE A 118 -8.29 34.14 2.66
CA ILE A 118 -9.01 34.11 3.95
C ILE A 118 -9.62 32.71 4.17
N ASP A 119 -9.88 31.98 3.08
CA ASP A 119 -10.46 30.64 3.14
C ASP A 119 -9.36 29.57 3.11
N PHE A 120 -9.26 28.81 4.20
CA PHE A 120 -8.36 27.66 4.30
C PHE A 120 -8.60 26.59 3.22
N THR A 121 -9.83 26.51 2.70
CA THR A 121 -10.21 25.52 1.67
C THR A 121 -9.47 25.72 0.37
N ASP A 122 -9.05 26.93 0.01
CA ASP A 122 -8.30 27.21 -1.20
C ASP A 122 -6.93 26.53 -1.19
N GLN A 123 -6.20 26.65 -0.08
CA GLN A 123 -4.91 25.95 0.07
C GLN A 123 -5.08 24.43 0.10
N LEU A 124 -6.13 23.93 0.76
CA LEU A 124 -6.44 22.51 0.81
C LEU A 124 -6.74 21.96 -0.59
N ALA A 125 -7.56 22.67 -1.38
CA ALA A 125 -7.88 22.30 -2.76
C ALA A 125 -6.64 22.26 -3.65
N LEU A 126 -5.74 23.24 -3.53
CA LEU A 126 -4.48 23.27 -4.24
C LEU A 126 -3.58 22.07 -3.86
N ASN A 127 -3.43 21.81 -2.58
CA ASN A 127 -2.63 20.68 -2.11
C ASN A 127 -3.22 19.33 -2.56
N PHE A 128 -4.53 19.19 -2.55
CA PHE A 128 -5.23 18.03 -3.09
C PHE A 128 -4.96 17.84 -4.59
N ALA A 129 -5.07 18.90 -5.38
CA ALA A 129 -4.77 18.85 -6.81
C ALA A 129 -3.30 18.47 -7.08
N ARG A 130 -2.34 19.05 -6.34
CA ARG A 130 -0.92 18.70 -6.41
C ARG A 130 -0.66 17.23 -6.08
N TYR A 131 -1.28 16.75 -5.01
CA TYR A 131 -1.19 15.34 -4.63
C TYR A 131 -1.64 14.44 -5.80
N HIS A 132 -2.82 14.70 -6.38
CA HIS A 132 -3.35 13.90 -7.47
C HIS A 132 -2.48 13.97 -8.72
N LEU A 133 -1.96 15.13 -9.08
CA LEU A 133 -1.03 15.24 -10.20
C LEU A 133 0.22 14.38 -10.00
N HIS A 134 0.79 14.39 -8.80
CA HIS A 134 1.97 13.58 -8.51
C HIS A 134 1.73 12.07 -8.55
N ILE A 135 0.57 11.59 -8.12
CA ILE A 135 0.25 10.16 -8.18
C ILE A 135 -0.16 9.71 -9.58
N MET A 136 -0.65 10.62 -10.42
CA MET A 136 -1.03 10.31 -11.81
C MET A 136 0.16 10.29 -12.77
N VAL A 137 1.25 10.96 -12.44
CA VAL A 137 2.46 10.99 -13.27
C VAL A 137 3.48 9.97 -12.75
N PRO A 138 3.59 8.80 -13.37
CA PRO A 138 4.56 7.80 -12.95
C PRO A 138 5.97 8.31 -13.23
N LYS A 139 6.77 8.54 -12.19
CA LYS A 139 8.18 8.96 -12.33
C LYS A 139 9.08 7.85 -12.91
N HIS A 140 8.60 6.62 -12.94
CA HIS A 140 9.38 5.43 -13.30
C HIS A 140 9.04 4.85 -14.67
N ASP A 141 7.93 5.23 -15.24
CA ASP A 141 7.48 4.76 -16.55
C ASP A 141 6.96 5.93 -17.37
N GLY A 142 7.67 6.26 -18.47
CA GLY A 142 7.26 7.32 -19.41
C GLY A 142 6.04 6.96 -20.27
N ARG A 143 5.46 5.78 -20.04
CA ARG A 143 4.26 5.35 -20.73
C ARG A 143 3.04 5.83 -19.95
N MET A 144 2.48 6.93 -20.37
CA MET A 144 1.13 7.27 -19.98
C MET A 144 0.18 6.33 -20.73
N SER A 145 -0.53 5.51 -19.96
CA SER A 145 -1.59 4.66 -20.49
C SER A 145 -2.82 5.49 -20.88
#